data_1fe8ad8dfb402df3772db96c52fc77c9
#
_entry.id   1fe8ad8dfb402df3772db96c52fc77c9
#
_cell.length_a   1.000
_cell.length_b   1.000
_cell.length_c   1.000
_cell.angle_alpha   90.00
_cell.angle_beta   90.00
_cell.angle_gamma   90.00
#
_symmetry.space_group_name_H-M   'P 1'
#
loop_
_entity.id
_entity.type
_entity.pdbx_description
1 polymer ?
#
loop_
_entity_poly.entity_id
_entity_poly.type
_entity_poly.pdbx_seq_one_letter_code
_entity_poly.pdbx_strand_id
1 'polypeptide(L)'
;MSRAALGEQVERFGDVVYAITADERGKGHVVSVTAVWRGDELAVPAGRRTSHNVETTGAMTLLWPAPAGEPYSLIVDGDAHVDGDSGEVALHPTRAVLHRVARADPDLPSCVTVLDA
;
A
#
# COMPACT_ATOMS: atom_id res chain seq x y z
N MET A 1 -16.88 3.14 3.03
CA MET A 1 -15.60 3.81 3.26
C MET A 1 -15.20 4.58 2.04
N SER A 2 -14.59 5.73 2.23
CA SER A 2 -14.33 6.68 1.16
C SER A 2 -12.84 6.86 0.91
N ARG A 3 -12.53 7.37 -0.27
CA ARG A 3 -11.18 7.81 -0.63
C ARG A 3 -10.66 8.85 0.37
N ALA A 4 -11.55 9.74 0.86
CA ALA A 4 -11.18 10.77 1.83
C ALA A 4 -10.71 10.16 3.16
N ALA A 5 -11.37 9.11 3.64
CA ALA A 5 -10.97 8.41 4.85
C ALA A 5 -9.59 7.76 4.69
N LEU A 6 -9.32 7.18 3.53
CA LEU A 6 -8.00 6.62 3.23
C LEU A 6 -6.94 7.73 3.18
N GLY A 7 -7.25 8.87 2.56
CA GLY A 7 -6.34 10.00 2.50
C GLY A 7 -5.91 10.50 3.88
N GLU A 8 -6.85 10.55 4.82
CA GLU A 8 -6.55 10.92 6.21
C GLU A 8 -5.60 9.91 6.87
N GLN A 9 -5.81 8.62 6.64
CA GLN A 9 -4.93 7.59 7.19
C GLN A 9 -3.53 7.67 6.60
N VAL A 10 -3.42 7.81 5.28
CA VAL A 10 -2.11 7.92 4.63
C VAL A 10 -1.34 9.13 5.15
N GLU A 11 -2.00 10.26 5.33
CA GLU A 11 -1.38 11.46 5.89
C GLU A 11 -0.86 11.20 7.32
N ARG A 12 -1.66 10.51 8.13
CA ARG A 12 -1.29 10.17 9.51
C ARG A 12 -0.08 9.25 9.58
N PHE A 13 0.01 8.24 8.68
CA PHE A 13 1.09 7.27 8.68
C PHE A 13 2.38 7.78 8.05
N GLY A 14 2.29 8.86 7.27
CA GLY A 14 3.46 9.46 6.63
C GLY A 14 3.69 8.96 5.23
N ASP A 15 4.83 9.33 4.66
CA ASP A 15 5.09 9.10 3.24
C ASP A 15 6.05 7.94 2.94
N VAL A 16 6.74 7.41 3.97
CA VAL A 16 7.64 6.27 3.79
C VAL A 16 6.84 4.98 3.94
N VAL A 17 6.89 4.13 2.93
CA VAL A 17 6.04 2.96 2.83
C VAL A 17 6.81 1.81 2.16
N TYR A 18 6.38 0.58 2.41
CA TYR A 18 6.90 -0.59 1.69
C TYR A 18 5.97 -0.91 0.53
N ALA A 19 6.54 -1.01 -0.67
CA ALA A 19 5.81 -1.45 -1.85
C ALA A 19 6.08 -2.93 -2.05
N ILE A 20 5.01 -3.71 -2.15
CA ILE A 20 5.04 -5.16 -2.21
C ILE A 20 4.40 -5.60 -3.51
N THR A 21 5.16 -6.34 -4.32
CA THR A 21 4.70 -6.92 -5.56
C THR A 21 5.12 -8.38 -5.63
N ALA A 22 4.56 -9.13 -6.55
CA ALA A 22 4.94 -10.51 -6.79
C ALA A 22 5.22 -10.71 -8.27
N ASP A 23 6.14 -11.63 -8.58
CA ASP A 23 6.41 -12.00 -9.96
C ASP A 23 5.39 -13.04 -10.45
N GLU A 24 5.55 -13.49 -11.70
CA GLU A 24 4.65 -14.47 -12.33
C GLU A 24 4.65 -15.84 -11.64
N ARG A 25 5.64 -16.10 -10.79
CA ARG A 25 5.74 -17.33 -10.00
C ARG A 25 5.20 -17.17 -8.60
N GLY A 26 4.74 -15.96 -8.25
CA GLY A 26 4.25 -15.66 -6.92
C GLY A 26 5.35 -15.30 -5.92
N LYS A 27 6.59 -15.11 -6.37
CA LYS A 27 7.67 -14.69 -5.48
C LYS A 27 7.53 -13.22 -5.14
N GLY A 28 7.53 -12.92 -3.84
CA GLY A 28 7.39 -11.55 -3.35
C GLY A 28 8.64 -10.71 -3.51
N HIS A 29 8.43 -9.44 -3.73
CA HIS A 29 9.47 -8.42 -3.82
C HIS A 29 9.03 -7.21 -2.99
N VAL A 30 9.86 -6.75 -2.08
CA VAL A 30 9.54 -5.66 -1.15
C VAL A 30 10.61 -4.60 -1.22
N VAL A 31 10.19 -3.35 -1.41
CA VAL A 31 11.10 -2.21 -1.39
C VAL A 31 10.50 -1.09 -0.55
N SER A 32 11.36 -0.27 0.06
CA SER A 32 10.95 0.91 0.80
C SER A 32 10.94 2.11 -0.16
N VAL A 33 9.83 2.83 -0.20
CA VAL A 33 9.64 3.96 -1.12
C VAL A 33 8.87 5.08 -0.44
N THR A 34 8.79 6.22 -1.11
CA THR A 34 7.92 7.32 -0.71
C THR A 34 6.69 7.32 -1.62
N ALA A 35 5.50 7.38 -1.03
CA ALA A 35 4.26 7.41 -1.78
C ALA A 35 3.66 8.82 -1.75
N VAL A 36 3.14 9.26 -2.90
CA VAL A 36 2.44 10.54 -3.00
C VAL A 36 1.13 10.35 -3.76
N TRP A 37 0.14 11.18 -3.45
CA TRP A 37 -1.11 11.17 -4.20
C TRP A 37 -0.94 11.88 -5.54
N ARG A 38 -1.46 11.24 -6.60
CA ARG A 38 -1.61 11.82 -7.94
C ARG A 38 -3.08 11.66 -8.32
N GLY A 39 -3.90 12.65 -7.98
CA GLY A 39 -5.35 12.50 -8.11
C GLY A 39 -5.87 11.43 -7.18
N ASP A 40 -6.52 10.42 -7.72
CA ASP A 40 -7.10 9.31 -6.95
C ASP A 40 -6.14 8.13 -6.77
N GLU A 41 -4.91 8.26 -7.25
CA GLU A 41 -3.95 7.17 -7.21
C GLU A 41 -2.76 7.53 -6.33
N LEU A 42 -2.17 6.50 -5.73
CA LEU A 42 -0.91 6.62 -5.00
C LEU A 42 0.23 6.26 -5.94
N ALA A 43 1.18 7.17 -6.07
CA ALA A 43 2.33 6.97 -6.94
C ALA A 43 3.58 6.74 -6.12
N VAL A 44 4.38 5.75 -6.55
CA VAL A 44 5.66 5.43 -5.94
C VAL A 44 6.73 5.32 -7.01
N PRO A 45 7.98 5.73 -6.72
CA PRO A 45 9.07 5.45 -7.64
C PRO A 45 9.26 3.94 -7.74
N ALA A 46 9.56 3.43 -8.92
CA ALA A 46 9.66 2.00 -9.14
C ALA A 46 10.96 1.66 -9.84
N GLY A 47 11.68 0.70 -9.29
CA GLY A 47 12.80 0.08 -9.95
C GLY A 47 12.33 -0.96 -10.97
N ARG A 48 13.30 -1.60 -11.62
CA ARG A 48 13.03 -2.55 -12.70
C ARG A 48 12.13 -3.70 -12.28
N ARG A 49 12.41 -4.32 -11.14
CA ARG A 49 11.65 -5.50 -10.68
C ARG A 49 10.22 -5.14 -10.29
N THR A 50 10.04 -4.05 -9.56
CA THR A 50 8.69 -3.57 -9.21
C THR A 50 7.88 -3.27 -10.47
N SER A 51 8.49 -2.56 -11.45
CA SER A 51 7.81 -2.24 -12.70
C SER A 51 7.45 -3.50 -13.48
N HIS A 52 8.38 -4.47 -13.58
CA HIS A 52 8.12 -5.74 -14.27
C HIS A 52 6.96 -6.50 -13.59
N ASN A 53 6.97 -6.58 -12.27
CA ASN A 53 5.92 -7.29 -11.54
C ASN A 53 4.55 -6.63 -11.73
N VAL A 54 4.50 -5.30 -11.69
CA VAL A 54 3.25 -4.56 -11.94
C VAL A 54 2.76 -4.75 -13.36
N GLU A 55 3.64 -4.71 -14.35
CA GLU A 55 3.25 -4.95 -15.75
C GLU A 55 2.71 -6.37 -15.95
N THR A 56 3.25 -7.33 -15.21
CA THR A 56 2.86 -8.73 -15.32
C THR A 56 1.56 -9.05 -14.59
N THR A 57 1.39 -8.53 -13.36
CA THR A 57 0.26 -8.90 -12.48
C THR A 57 -0.83 -7.83 -12.39
N GLY A 58 -0.49 -6.57 -12.67
CA GLY A 58 -1.43 -5.46 -12.51
C GLY A 58 -1.79 -5.15 -11.06
N ALA A 59 -0.99 -5.60 -10.09
CA ALA A 59 -1.33 -5.47 -8.68
C ALA A 59 -0.12 -5.01 -7.85
N MET A 60 -0.41 -4.28 -6.78
CA MET A 60 0.59 -3.87 -5.80
C MET A 60 -0.08 -3.66 -4.45
N THR A 61 0.67 -3.91 -3.39
CA THR A 61 0.27 -3.61 -2.03
C THR A 61 1.24 -2.60 -1.43
N LEU A 62 0.71 -1.62 -0.72
CA LEU A 62 1.52 -0.67 0.05
C LEU A 62 1.28 -0.93 1.53
N LEU A 63 2.37 -0.98 2.29
CA LEU A 63 2.33 -1.21 3.73
C LEU A 63 3.03 -0.07 4.45
N TRP A 64 2.28 0.67 5.26
CA TRP A 64 2.81 1.64 6.21
C TRP A 64 2.95 0.96 7.56
N PRO A 65 4.18 0.78 8.09
CA PRO A 65 4.35 0.22 9.42
C PRO A 65 3.67 1.07 10.49
N ALA A 66 3.29 0.45 11.59
CA ALA A 66 2.71 1.18 12.70
C ALA A 66 3.70 2.24 13.21
N PRO A 67 3.26 3.50 13.36
CA PRO A 67 4.11 4.51 13.97
C PRO A 67 4.45 4.13 15.42
N ALA A 68 5.54 4.69 15.94
CA ALA A 68 5.98 4.39 17.31
C ALA A 68 4.84 4.62 18.32
N GLY A 69 4.57 3.61 19.14
CA GLY A 69 3.51 3.66 20.15
C GLY A 69 2.10 3.39 19.64
N GLU A 70 1.94 3.15 18.33
CA GLU A 70 0.66 2.86 17.72
C GLU A 70 0.52 1.36 17.44
N PRO A 71 -0.69 0.78 17.59
CA PRO A 71 -0.84 -0.67 17.41
C PRO A 71 -1.00 -1.11 15.95
N TYR A 72 -1.47 -0.23 15.06
CA TYR A 72 -1.87 -0.62 13.71
C TYR A 72 -0.89 -0.19 12.62
N SER A 73 -0.65 -1.11 11.69
CA SER A 73 -0.08 -0.81 10.36
C SER A 73 -1.22 -0.53 9.39
N LEU A 74 -0.95 0.23 8.34
CA LEU A 74 -1.91 0.48 7.26
C LEU A 74 -1.49 -0.34 6.04
N ILE A 75 -2.41 -1.13 5.51
CA ILE A 75 -2.18 -1.95 4.32
C ILE A 75 -3.19 -1.53 3.25
N VAL A 76 -2.69 -1.15 2.08
CA VAL A 76 -3.51 -0.72 0.95
C VAL A 76 -3.22 -1.61 -0.25
N ASP A 77 -4.25 -2.31 -0.74
CA ASP A 77 -4.17 -3.12 -1.94
C ASP A 77 -4.86 -2.41 -3.09
N GLY A 78 -4.43 -2.68 -4.30
CA GLY A 78 -5.13 -2.15 -5.46
C GLY A 78 -4.57 -2.58 -6.78
N ASP A 79 -5.21 -2.05 -7.83
CA ASP A 79 -4.76 -2.23 -9.20
C ASP A 79 -3.64 -1.24 -9.48
N ALA A 80 -2.60 -1.72 -10.14
CA ALA A 80 -1.41 -0.90 -10.36
C ALA A 80 -0.99 -0.93 -11.83
N HIS A 81 -0.42 0.18 -12.28
CA HIS A 81 0.13 0.30 -13.62
C HIS A 81 1.40 1.14 -13.59
N VAL A 82 2.26 0.91 -14.56
CA VAL A 82 3.47 1.70 -14.73
C VAL A 82 3.15 2.93 -15.55
N ASP A 83 3.52 4.11 -15.03
CA ASP A 83 3.41 5.34 -15.78
C ASP A 83 4.64 5.46 -16.69
N GLY A 84 4.42 5.36 -17.99
CA GLY A 84 5.51 5.37 -18.96
C GLY A 84 6.28 6.70 -19.04
N ASP A 85 5.65 7.80 -18.63
CA ASP A 85 6.29 9.11 -18.70
C ASP A 85 7.16 9.40 -17.48
N SER A 86 6.70 9.04 -16.28
CA SER A 86 7.40 9.39 -15.05
C SER A 86 8.29 8.27 -14.51
N GLY A 87 8.07 7.02 -14.94
CA GLY A 87 8.74 5.86 -14.36
C GLY A 87 8.21 5.47 -13.00
N GLU A 88 7.12 6.07 -12.57
CA GLU A 88 6.44 5.72 -11.32
C GLU A 88 5.46 4.58 -11.56
N VAL A 89 5.13 3.87 -10.51
CA VAL A 89 3.98 2.97 -10.49
C VAL A 89 2.84 3.68 -9.78
N ALA A 90 1.67 3.65 -10.39
CA ALA A 90 0.46 4.23 -9.83
C ALA A 90 -0.45 3.12 -9.33
N LEU A 91 -0.94 3.27 -8.09
CA LEU A 91 -1.85 2.33 -7.44
C LEU A 91 -3.22 2.97 -7.30
N HIS A 92 -4.24 2.31 -7.88
CA HIS A 92 -5.63 2.64 -7.63
C HIS A 92 -6.11 1.81 -6.45
N PRO A 93 -6.34 2.41 -5.26
CA PRO A 93 -6.71 1.65 -4.08
C PRO A 93 -8.09 0.99 -4.24
N THR A 94 -8.15 -0.29 -3.96
CA THR A 94 -9.42 -1.05 -3.94
C THR A 94 -9.77 -1.55 -2.55
N ARG A 95 -8.75 -1.70 -1.68
CA ARG A 95 -8.96 -2.15 -0.31
C ARG A 95 -7.90 -1.52 0.59
N ALA A 96 -8.31 -1.10 1.79
CA ALA A 96 -7.38 -0.62 2.79
C ALA A 96 -7.83 -1.10 4.17
N VAL A 97 -6.88 -1.60 4.95
CA VAL A 97 -7.15 -2.12 6.30
C VAL A 97 -6.10 -1.61 7.27
N LEU A 98 -6.50 -1.47 8.51
CA LEU A 98 -5.58 -1.32 9.63
C LEU A 98 -5.38 -2.70 10.23
N HIS A 99 -4.13 -3.07 10.44
CA HIS A 99 -3.78 -4.42 10.90
C HIS A 99 -2.76 -4.35 12.03
N ARG A 100 -2.93 -5.16 13.05
CA ARG A 100 -1.98 -5.31 14.15
C ARG A 100 -1.67 -6.78 14.40
N VAL A 101 -0.62 -7.02 15.19
CA VAL A 101 -0.33 -8.36 15.66
C VAL A 101 -1.47 -8.81 16.59
N ALA A 102 -2.09 -9.93 16.29
CA ALA A 102 -3.31 -10.39 16.99
C ALA A 102 -3.13 -10.59 18.49
N ARG A 103 -1.93 -10.83 18.97
CA ARG A 103 -1.63 -11.06 20.40
C ARG A 103 -1.24 -9.79 21.15
N ALA A 104 -1.08 -8.66 20.46
CA ALA A 104 -0.59 -7.44 21.09
C ALA A 104 -1.62 -6.86 22.06
N ASP A 105 -2.90 -6.96 21.73
CA ASP A 105 -3.99 -6.49 22.59
C ASP A 105 -5.25 -7.29 22.25
N PRO A 106 -5.71 -8.20 23.12
CA PRO A 106 -6.88 -9.04 22.83
C PRO A 106 -8.20 -8.26 22.77
N ASP A 107 -8.23 -7.04 23.32
CA ASP A 107 -9.44 -6.22 23.31
C ASP A 107 -9.64 -5.42 22.02
N LEU A 108 -8.61 -5.39 21.14
CA LEU A 108 -8.70 -4.70 19.86
C LEU A 108 -8.79 -5.70 18.72
N PRO A 109 -9.59 -5.44 17.69
CA PRO A 109 -9.60 -6.30 16.52
C PRO A 109 -8.25 -6.27 15.82
N SER A 110 -7.82 -7.42 15.28
CA SER A 110 -6.54 -7.51 14.58
C SER A 110 -6.57 -6.85 13.20
N CYS A 111 -7.76 -6.68 12.64
CA CYS A 111 -7.94 -6.09 11.31
C CYS A 111 -9.16 -5.18 11.31
N VAL A 112 -8.96 -3.95 10.87
CA VAL A 112 -10.03 -2.96 10.74
C VAL A 112 -10.05 -2.46 9.30
N THR A 113 -11.17 -2.67 8.59
CA THR A 113 -11.30 -2.25 7.21
C THR A 113 -11.47 -0.74 7.11
N VAL A 114 -10.65 -0.11 6.28
CA VAL A 114 -10.73 1.33 5.98
C VAL A 114 -11.40 1.56 4.62
N LEU A 115 -11.09 0.71 3.65
CA LEU A 115 -11.64 0.78 2.30
C LEU A 115 -11.84 -0.63 1.79
N ASP A 116 -13.01 -0.89 1.22
CA ASP A 116 -13.33 -2.16 0.57
C ASP A 116 -14.22 -1.86 -0.63
N ALA A 117 -13.59 -1.83 -1.80
CA ALA A 117 -14.27 -1.45 -3.04
C ALA A 117 -14.61 -2.66 -3.91
#